data_daba93913bbccd0df93fa33a6e8e1f01
#
_entry.id   daba93913bbccd0df93fa33a6e8e1f01
#
_cell.length_a   1.000
_cell.length_b   1.000
_cell.length_c   1.000
_cell.angle_alpha   90.00
_cell.angle_beta   90.00
_cell.angle_gamma   90.00
#
_symmetry.space_group_name_H-M   'P 1'
#
loop_
_entity.id
_entity.type
_entity.pdbx_description
1 polymer ?
#
loop_
_entity_poly.entity_id
_entity_poly.type
_entity_poly.pdbx_seq_one_letter_code
_entity_poly.pdbx_strand_id
1 'polypeptide(L)'
;MSNTITEALEIIEAFPDYPEARSPLHFVLPPELEAGEPPEARGLRRDEVRLMVSYLDDDRVVHSRFGDLPEFLRAGDTLVVNTSGTMNAALPAERSDGTPLTVHLSTHLPADLWVVELRSSSGYEPVLDGKSDEVLSLPEGASMVLHTPYLSERRQRDEGSNRLWISTLNLPVNLNDYLDRNGSPIRYRYVRESWPAVYYQTVYATEVGSAEMPSAGRAFTPELITRLVANGVRVVPLILHTGVASLEDDEPPYEEFYRVPPETAAAINAARTAGSRVVAVGTTVVRALETVTERDGTTHPGEGWTEVFITPERSIRSVDAMLTGLHEPRSTHLLMLEALIGSASEYPLATSVTDHLEVAYAEALKRGYLWHEFGDLHLILPGHREAQ
;
A
#
# COMPACT_ATOMS: atom_id res chain seq x y z
N MET A 1 -7.51 -26.92 -20.55
CA MET A 1 -7.39 -26.39 -19.18
C MET A 1 -6.08 -26.78 -18.49
N SER A 2 -5.56 -28.00 -18.62
CA SER A 2 -4.31 -28.42 -17.96
C SER A 2 -3.05 -27.65 -18.41
N ASN A 3 -2.88 -27.34 -19.70
CA ASN A 3 -1.68 -26.66 -20.20
C ASN A 3 -1.58 -25.17 -19.79
N THR A 4 -2.72 -24.46 -19.70
CA THR A 4 -2.73 -23.03 -19.37
C THR A 4 -2.37 -22.78 -17.90
N ILE A 5 -2.76 -23.70 -17.02
CA ILE A 5 -2.39 -23.62 -15.59
C ILE A 5 -0.89 -23.91 -15.41
N THR A 6 -0.35 -24.87 -16.17
CA THR A 6 1.08 -25.23 -16.12
C THR A 6 1.95 -24.08 -16.66
N GLU A 7 1.55 -23.42 -17.75
CA GLU A 7 2.26 -22.25 -18.29
C GLU A 7 2.19 -21.04 -17.34
N ALA A 8 1.07 -20.82 -16.64
CA ALA A 8 0.95 -19.76 -15.64
C ALA A 8 1.82 -20.03 -14.39
N LEU A 9 2.03 -21.28 -14.03
CA LEU A 9 2.90 -21.68 -12.91
C LEU A 9 4.40 -21.61 -13.26
N GLU A 10 4.80 -21.78 -14.52
CA GLU A 10 6.20 -21.64 -14.96
C GLU A 10 6.71 -20.19 -14.94
N ILE A 11 5.84 -19.19 -14.94
CA ILE A 11 6.20 -17.77 -14.85
C ILE A 11 6.67 -17.37 -13.44
N ILE A 12 6.45 -18.22 -12.43
CA ILE A 12 6.70 -17.93 -11.01
C ILE A 12 8.16 -18.27 -10.57
N GLU A 13 9.03 -18.73 -11.47
CA GLU A 13 10.31 -19.39 -11.11
C GLU A 13 11.56 -18.52 -10.91
N ALA A 14 11.50 -17.20 -10.80
CA ALA A 14 12.75 -16.42 -10.66
C ALA A 14 12.64 -15.20 -9.74
N PHE A 15 12.82 -15.39 -8.43
CA PHE A 15 12.92 -14.26 -7.49
C PHE A 15 14.37 -14.04 -7.02
N PRO A 16 14.84 -12.76 -6.93
CA PRO A 16 16.13 -12.45 -6.33
C PRO A 16 16.16 -12.69 -4.81
N ASP A 17 17.35 -13.04 -4.24
CA ASP A 17 17.57 -13.13 -2.80
C ASP A 17 17.50 -11.72 -2.19
N TYR A 18 16.48 -11.45 -1.40
CA TYR A 18 16.44 -10.28 -0.55
C TYR A 18 16.97 -10.67 0.84
N PRO A 19 17.98 -9.99 1.37
CA PRO A 19 18.35 -10.15 2.77
C PRO A 19 17.16 -9.77 3.67
N GLU A 20 17.10 -10.31 4.88
CA GLU A 20 16.16 -9.87 5.93
C GLU A 20 16.46 -8.39 6.27
N ALA A 21 15.99 -7.47 5.42
CA ALA A 21 16.22 -6.05 5.61
C ALA A 21 15.12 -5.52 6.55
N ARG A 22 15.54 -5.04 7.70
CA ARG A 22 14.68 -4.37 8.69
C ARG A 22 15.14 -2.95 8.89
N SER A 23 14.22 -2.01 9.01
CA SER A 23 14.54 -0.65 9.41
C SER A 23 15.25 -0.67 10.77
N PRO A 24 16.35 0.07 10.94
CA PRO A 24 16.98 0.27 12.23
C PRO A 24 16.12 1.12 13.19
N LEU A 25 15.09 1.79 12.69
CA LEU A 25 14.23 2.63 13.49
C LEU A 25 13.41 1.78 14.49
N HIS A 26 13.71 1.95 15.76
CA HIS A 26 13.08 1.23 16.86
C HIS A 26 12.28 2.16 17.76
N PHE A 27 10.99 1.92 17.87
CA PHE A 27 10.13 2.56 18.86
C PHE A 27 9.05 1.57 19.33
N VAL A 28 8.41 1.90 20.44
CA VAL A 28 7.24 1.15 20.91
C VAL A 28 6.01 1.95 20.53
N LEU A 29 5.12 1.35 19.74
CA LEU A 29 3.83 1.94 19.42
C LEU A 29 2.84 1.60 20.53
N PRO A 30 2.34 2.60 21.29
CA PRO A 30 1.29 2.38 22.28
C PRO A 30 -0.01 1.96 21.59
N PRO A 31 -0.72 0.92 22.08
CA PRO A 31 -1.97 0.46 21.43
C PRO A 31 -3.07 1.51 21.32
N GLU A 32 -3.07 2.52 22.19
CA GLU A 32 -4.01 3.63 22.14
C GLU A 32 -3.77 4.60 20.98
N LEU A 33 -2.63 4.50 20.29
CA LEU A 33 -2.31 5.28 19.10
C LEU A 33 -2.66 4.53 17.80
N GLU A 34 -3.12 3.30 17.86
CA GLU A 34 -3.66 2.58 16.71
C GLU A 34 -5.06 3.09 16.39
N ALA A 35 -5.27 3.60 15.17
CA ALA A 35 -6.56 4.16 14.74
C ALA A 35 -7.58 3.06 14.46
N GLY A 36 -8.34 2.66 15.46
CA GLY A 36 -9.31 1.57 15.40
C GLY A 36 -10.63 1.91 14.69
N GLU A 37 -10.83 3.17 14.28
CA GLU A 37 -12.07 3.65 13.65
C GLU A 37 -11.79 4.82 12.69
N PRO A 38 -12.63 5.00 11.65
CA PRO A 38 -12.48 6.11 10.72
C PRO A 38 -12.67 7.47 11.41
N PRO A 39 -12.02 8.55 10.92
CA PRO A 39 -12.18 9.89 11.49
C PRO A 39 -13.63 10.34 11.56
N GLU A 40 -14.48 9.92 10.63
CA GLU A 40 -15.91 10.26 10.64
C GLU A 40 -16.65 9.70 11.87
N ALA A 41 -16.25 8.53 12.38
CA ALA A 41 -16.78 7.97 13.63
C ALA A 41 -16.32 8.76 14.84
N ARG A 42 -15.15 9.41 14.75
CA ARG A 42 -14.61 10.30 15.79
C ARG A 42 -15.17 11.74 15.68
N GLY A 43 -16.15 11.98 14.81
CA GLY A 43 -16.76 13.31 14.59
C GLY A 43 -15.92 14.28 13.76
N LEU A 44 -14.94 13.77 13.01
CA LEU A 44 -14.09 14.54 12.12
C LEU A 44 -14.51 14.28 10.66
N ARG A 45 -14.25 15.26 9.78
CA ARG A 45 -14.21 14.95 8.34
C ARG A 45 -12.91 14.21 8.02
N ARG A 46 -12.86 13.49 6.88
CA ARG A 46 -11.68 12.72 6.50
C ARG A 46 -10.42 13.58 6.31
N ASP A 47 -10.56 14.85 5.91
CA ASP A 47 -9.47 15.80 5.73
C ASP A 47 -9.10 16.59 7.02
N GLU A 48 -9.75 16.30 8.14
CA GLU A 48 -9.44 16.88 9.44
C GLU A 48 -8.48 16.05 10.30
N VAL A 49 -8.01 14.90 9.80
CA VAL A 49 -6.89 14.18 10.40
C VAL A 49 -5.63 15.06 10.43
N ARG A 50 -4.71 14.77 11.32
CA ARG A 50 -3.48 15.56 11.44
C ARG A 50 -2.53 15.25 10.27
N LEU A 51 -1.74 16.25 9.93
CA LEU A 51 -0.64 16.18 8.99
C LEU A 51 0.64 16.59 9.69
N MET A 52 1.59 15.69 9.78
CA MET A 52 2.97 15.99 10.13
C MET A 52 3.74 16.28 8.85
N VAL A 53 4.50 17.37 8.82
CA VAL A 53 5.38 17.70 7.68
C VAL A 53 6.81 17.77 8.18
N SER A 54 7.71 16.96 7.62
CA SER A 54 9.12 17.01 7.94
C SER A 54 9.94 17.49 6.74
N TYR A 55 10.98 18.26 7.02
CA TYR A 55 11.86 18.84 6.01
C TYR A 55 13.28 18.30 6.16
N LEU A 56 13.83 17.78 5.06
CA LEU A 56 15.12 17.08 5.06
C LEU A 56 16.32 18.01 5.24
N ASP A 57 16.17 19.29 4.90
CA ASP A 57 17.26 20.26 4.94
C ASP A 57 17.60 20.78 6.36
N ASP A 58 16.63 20.75 7.28
CA ASP A 58 16.80 21.31 8.64
C ASP A 58 16.17 20.46 9.75
N ASP A 59 15.68 19.24 9.44
CA ASP A 59 14.95 18.33 10.34
C ASP A 59 13.74 18.97 11.03
N ARG A 60 13.27 20.08 10.51
CA ARG A 60 12.10 20.78 11.04
C ARG A 60 10.85 19.95 10.84
N VAL A 61 10.08 19.81 11.93
CA VAL A 61 8.77 19.15 11.93
C VAL A 61 7.68 20.20 12.16
N VAL A 62 6.73 20.26 11.24
CA VAL A 62 5.55 21.13 11.31
C VAL A 62 4.32 20.27 11.52
N HIS A 63 3.43 20.71 12.40
CA HIS A 63 2.18 20.03 12.70
C HIS A 63 1.01 20.84 12.16
N SER A 64 0.15 20.21 11.36
CA SER A 64 -1.00 20.82 10.73
C SER A 64 -2.17 19.83 10.65
N ARG A 65 -3.18 20.16 9.87
CA ARG A 65 -4.26 19.28 9.46
C ARG A 65 -4.10 18.91 7.99
N PHE A 66 -4.63 17.78 7.59
CA PHE A 66 -4.53 17.34 6.20
C PHE A 66 -5.21 18.31 5.22
N GLY A 67 -6.28 18.96 5.63
CA GLY A 67 -6.93 20.02 4.86
C GLY A 67 -6.02 21.20 4.49
N ASP A 68 -4.88 21.37 5.19
CA ASP A 68 -3.89 22.43 4.92
C ASP A 68 -2.80 21.98 3.93
N LEU A 69 -2.87 20.76 3.39
CA LEU A 69 -1.90 20.22 2.41
C LEU A 69 -1.54 21.20 1.28
N PRO A 70 -2.48 22.00 0.73
CA PRO A 70 -2.15 22.99 -0.30
C PRO A 70 -1.15 24.09 0.14
N GLU A 71 -0.91 24.27 1.42
CA GLU A 71 0.06 25.25 1.94
C GLU A 71 1.50 24.73 1.87
N PHE A 72 1.68 23.42 1.73
CA PHE A 72 2.98 22.74 1.67
C PHE A 72 3.41 22.38 0.24
N LEU A 73 2.49 22.43 -0.71
CA LEU A 73 2.74 22.18 -2.12
C LEU A 73 2.79 23.49 -2.92
N ARG A 74 3.51 23.47 -4.04
CA ARG A 74 3.74 24.65 -4.88
C ARG A 74 3.12 24.49 -6.26
N ALA A 75 2.82 25.57 -6.91
CA ALA A 75 2.46 25.54 -8.32
C ALA A 75 3.57 24.86 -9.14
N GLY A 76 3.17 23.92 -10.00
CA GLY A 76 4.07 23.08 -10.78
C GLY A 76 4.38 21.72 -10.16
N ASP A 77 4.22 21.52 -8.84
CA ASP A 77 4.36 20.20 -8.24
C ASP A 77 3.40 19.19 -8.88
N THR A 78 3.85 17.94 -9.03
CA THR A 78 3.05 16.85 -9.54
C THR A 78 2.79 15.84 -8.43
N LEU A 79 1.54 15.74 -8.00
CA LEU A 79 1.07 14.79 -6.99
C LEU A 79 0.57 13.53 -7.70
N VAL A 80 1.23 12.40 -7.47
CA VAL A 80 0.87 11.11 -8.07
C VAL A 80 0.04 10.29 -7.08
N VAL A 81 -1.14 9.85 -7.50
CA VAL A 81 -2.11 9.13 -6.66
C VAL A 81 -2.41 7.73 -7.22
N ASN A 82 -2.59 6.76 -6.32
CA ASN A 82 -3.04 5.42 -6.69
C ASN A 82 -4.57 5.38 -6.74
N THR A 83 -5.14 5.16 -7.93
CA THR A 83 -6.60 5.13 -8.15
C THR A 83 -7.19 3.72 -8.05
N SER A 84 -6.45 2.75 -7.51
CA SER A 84 -7.00 1.43 -7.18
C SER A 84 -8.05 1.54 -6.07
N GLY A 85 -9.19 0.90 -6.29
CA GLY A 85 -10.27 0.79 -5.29
C GLY A 85 -10.11 -0.47 -4.45
N THR A 86 -10.49 -0.38 -3.19
CA THR A 86 -10.47 -1.48 -2.23
C THR A 86 -11.62 -2.44 -2.45
N MET A 87 -11.34 -3.75 -2.48
CA MET A 87 -12.32 -4.82 -2.57
C MET A 87 -12.93 -5.15 -1.21
N ASN A 88 -14.12 -5.76 -1.21
CA ASN A 88 -14.63 -6.54 -0.08
C ASN A 88 -13.93 -7.92 -0.05
N ALA A 89 -12.62 -7.91 0.16
CA ALA A 89 -11.74 -9.05 -0.10
C ALA A 89 -11.78 -10.14 0.97
N ALA A 90 -12.46 -9.94 2.10
CA ALA A 90 -12.65 -10.94 3.14
C ALA A 90 -13.98 -11.66 2.96
N LEU A 91 -13.92 -12.97 2.66
CA LEU A 91 -15.06 -13.85 2.41
C LEU A 91 -15.21 -14.88 3.53
N PRO A 92 -16.41 -15.10 4.09
CA PRO A 92 -16.65 -16.27 4.93
C PRO A 92 -16.55 -17.55 4.09
N ALA A 93 -15.95 -18.58 4.66
CA ALA A 93 -15.78 -19.87 4.03
C ALA A 93 -15.95 -21.00 5.04
N GLU A 94 -16.18 -22.21 4.56
CA GLU A 94 -16.31 -23.41 5.39
C GLU A 94 -15.57 -24.59 4.75
N ARG A 95 -14.83 -25.31 5.55
CA ARG A 95 -14.20 -26.59 5.15
C ARG A 95 -15.23 -27.71 5.04
N SER A 96 -14.88 -28.80 4.40
CA SER A 96 -15.74 -29.98 4.23
C SER A 96 -16.16 -30.64 5.55
N ASP A 97 -15.43 -30.41 6.63
CA ASP A 97 -15.75 -30.90 7.98
C ASP A 97 -16.64 -29.93 8.81
N GLY A 98 -17.06 -28.80 8.19
CA GLY A 98 -17.84 -27.77 8.84
C GLY A 98 -17.03 -26.73 9.62
N THR A 99 -15.69 -26.75 9.54
CA THR A 99 -14.84 -25.73 10.17
C THR A 99 -14.97 -24.38 9.48
N PRO A 100 -15.41 -23.33 10.18
CA PRO A 100 -15.56 -22.00 9.59
C PRO A 100 -14.20 -21.32 9.45
N LEU A 101 -14.02 -20.60 8.34
CA LEU A 101 -12.83 -19.83 7.98
C LEU A 101 -13.23 -18.46 7.43
N THR A 102 -12.26 -17.58 7.33
CA THR A 102 -12.31 -16.40 6.45
C THR A 102 -11.22 -16.56 5.39
N VAL A 103 -11.56 -16.31 4.13
CA VAL A 103 -10.59 -16.25 3.05
C VAL A 103 -10.36 -14.80 2.68
N HIS A 104 -9.11 -14.36 2.67
CA HIS A 104 -8.73 -13.06 2.11
C HIS A 104 -8.28 -13.26 0.65
N LEU A 105 -8.98 -12.62 -0.28
CA LEU A 105 -8.54 -12.52 -1.66
C LEU A 105 -7.40 -11.50 -1.73
N SER A 106 -6.24 -11.93 -2.19
CA SER A 106 -5.07 -11.07 -2.31
C SER A 106 -4.93 -10.51 -3.73
N THR A 107 -4.39 -11.30 -4.62
CA THR A 107 -3.97 -10.85 -5.95
C THR A 107 -4.67 -11.65 -7.03
N HIS A 108 -5.29 -10.97 -7.98
CA HIS A 108 -5.87 -11.60 -9.16
C HIS A 108 -4.78 -11.85 -10.20
N LEU A 109 -4.50 -13.11 -10.46
CA LEU A 109 -3.49 -13.56 -11.42
C LEU A 109 -4.12 -13.83 -12.80
N PRO A 110 -3.32 -13.93 -13.88
CA PRO A 110 -3.81 -14.39 -15.18
C PRO A 110 -4.54 -15.76 -15.09
N ALA A 111 -5.42 -16.02 -16.06
CA ALA A 111 -6.24 -17.24 -16.15
C ALA A 111 -7.25 -17.41 -14.99
N ASP A 112 -7.75 -16.30 -14.42
CA ASP A 112 -8.70 -16.28 -13.31
C ASP A 112 -8.21 -17.03 -12.05
N LEU A 113 -6.90 -17.11 -11.87
CA LEU A 113 -6.28 -17.59 -10.64
C LEU A 113 -6.23 -16.48 -9.60
N TRP A 114 -6.26 -16.88 -8.33
CA TRP A 114 -6.18 -15.97 -7.20
C TRP A 114 -5.10 -16.41 -6.22
N VAL A 115 -4.30 -15.47 -5.76
CA VAL A 115 -3.58 -15.64 -4.51
C VAL A 115 -4.55 -15.36 -3.37
N VAL A 116 -4.66 -16.30 -2.45
CA VAL A 116 -5.56 -16.19 -1.29
C VAL A 116 -4.85 -16.54 -0.01
N GLU A 117 -5.35 -16.00 1.08
CA GLU A 117 -4.91 -16.30 2.43
C GLU A 117 -6.05 -16.90 3.24
N LEU A 118 -5.75 -17.99 3.98
CA LEU A 118 -6.71 -18.56 4.91
C LEU A 118 -6.53 -17.94 6.28
N ARG A 119 -7.63 -17.50 6.87
CA ARG A 119 -7.69 -16.91 8.22
C ARG A 119 -8.69 -17.64 9.09
N SER A 120 -8.54 -17.53 10.41
CA SER A 120 -9.56 -17.96 11.35
C SER A 120 -10.91 -17.31 11.04
N SER A 121 -12.01 -17.83 11.54
CA SER A 121 -13.34 -17.26 11.33
C SER A 121 -13.49 -15.80 11.81
N SER A 122 -12.59 -15.34 12.68
CA SER A 122 -12.50 -13.92 13.09
C SER A 122 -11.82 -13.04 12.04
N GLY A 123 -11.09 -13.64 11.08
CA GLY A 123 -10.29 -12.95 10.07
C GLY A 123 -8.90 -12.50 10.53
N TYR A 124 -8.51 -12.74 11.80
CA TYR A 124 -7.27 -12.17 12.33
C TYR A 124 -6.07 -13.12 12.32
N GLU A 125 -6.28 -14.40 12.63
CA GLU A 125 -5.18 -15.36 12.77
C GLU A 125 -4.98 -16.13 11.47
N PRO A 126 -3.73 -16.24 10.95
CA PRO A 126 -3.47 -17.06 9.77
C PRO A 126 -3.73 -18.54 10.05
N VAL A 127 -4.31 -19.22 9.08
CA VAL A 127 -4.52 -20.66 9.10
C VAL A 127 -3.51 -21.29 8.13
N LEU A 128 -2.57 -22.05 8.66
CA LEU A 128 -1.37 -22.52 7.94
C LEU A 128 -1.47 -23.97 7.46
N ASP A 129 -2.58 -24.66 7.72
CA ASP A 129 -2.79 -26.09 7.46
C ASP A 129 -3.63 -26.38 6.21
N GLY A 130 -3.77 -25.40 5.29
CA GLY A 130 -4.40 -25.57 3.99
C GLY A 130 -3.77 -26.74 3.19
N LYS A 131 -4.53 -27.36 2.30
CA LYS A 131 -4.08 -28.51 1.51
C LYS A 131 -4.36 -28.31 0.04
N SER A 132 -3.48 -28.86 -0.82
CA SER A 132 -3.76 -28.92 -2.26
C SER A 132 -5.04 -29.73 -2.52
N ASP A 133 -5.81 -29.28 -3.50
CA ASP A 133 -7.13 -29.81 -3.86
C ASP A 133 -8.21 -29.68 -2.77
N GLU A 134 -7.94 -28.92 -1.72
CA GLU A 134 -8.95 -28.58 -0.71
C GLU A 134 -10.04 -27.70 -1.33
N VAL A 135 -11.30 -28.11 -1.15
CA VAL A 135 -12.47 -27.37 -1.60
C VAL A 135 -13.10 -26.67 -0.41
N LEU A 136 -13.20 -25.36 -0.48
CA LEU A 136 -13.88 -24.53 0.50
C LEU A 136 -15.28 -24.15 -0.03
N SER A 137 -16.30 -24.29 0.79
CA SER A 137 -17.65 -23.81 0.51
C SER A 137 -17.73 -22.32 0.81
N LEU A 138 -18.32 -21.57 -0.10
CA LEU A 138 -18.57 -20.13 0.03
C LEU A 138 -20.08 -19.86 0.00
N PRO A 139 -20.56 -18.69 0.46
CA PRO A 139 -21.97 -18.32 0.42
C PRO A 139 -22.62 -18.49 -0.97
N GLU A 140 -23.94 -18.56 -1.00
CA GLU A 140 -24.75 -18.68 -2.23
C GLU A 140 -24.39 -19.90 -3.12
N GLY A 141 -23.79 -20.95 -2.55
CA GLY A 141 -23.40 -22.16 -3.29
C GLY A 141 -22.13 -22.00 -4.14
N ALA A 142 -21.39 -20.93 -3.93
CA ALA A 142 -20.06 -20.75 -4.52
C ALA A 142 -19.03 -21.67 -3.86
N SER A 143 -17.87 -21.83 -4.51
CA SER A 143 -16.77 -22.62 -3.98
C SER A 143 -15.41 -22.07 -4.40
N MET A 144 -14.40 -22.43 -3.65
CA MET A 144 -13.01 -22.17 -3.95
C MET A 144 -12.22 -23.46 -3.90
N VAL A 145 -11.26 -23.62 -4.80
CA VAL A 145 -10.32 -24.75 -4.78
C VAL A 145 -8.91 -24.23 -4.58
N LEU A 146 -8.23 -24.71 -3.54
CA LEU A 146 -6.81 -24.46 -3.31
C LEU A 146 -5.99 -25.40 -4.18
N HIS A 147 -5.09 -24.90 -5.02
CA HIS A 147 -4.30 -25.73 -5.93
C HIS A 147 -2.91 -26.03 -5.39
N THR A 148 -2.13 -25.00 -5.12
CA THR A 148 -0.75 -25.13 -4.64
C THR A 148 -0.41 -23.96 -3.73
N PRO A 149 0.52 -24.13 -2.77
CA PRO A 149 1.06 -23.01 -2.05
C PRO A 149 1.61 -21.93 -3.00
N TYR A 150 1.31 -20.67 -2.69
CA TYR A 150 1.94 -19.55 -3.36
C TYR A 150 3.26 -19.27 -2.66
N LEU A 151 4.33 -19.87 -3.18
CA LEU A 151 5.66 -19.78 -2.60
C LEU A 151 6.68 -19.40 -3.65
N SER A 152 7.53 -18.46 -3.28
CA SER A 152 8.91 -18.54 -3.72
C SER A 152 9.61 -19.66 -2.90
N GLU A 153 10.52 -20.42 -3.49
CA GLU A 153 11.32 -21.47 -2.83
C GLU A 153 12.03 -21.00 -1.55
N ARG A 154 12.13 -19.69 -1.34
CA ARG A 154 12.79 -19.01 -0.23
C ARG A 154 11.91 -18.79 1.01
N ARG A 155 10.60 -19.01 0.89
CA ARG A 155 9.62 -18.84 1.97
C ARG A 155 9.07 -20.13 2.53
N GLN A 156 9.68 -21.25 2.22
CA GLN A 156 9.39 -22.51 2.89
C GLN A 156 9.79 -22.38 4.38
N ARG A 157 8.89 -21.83 5.16
CA ARG A 157 8.82 -22.16 6.57
C ARG A 157 8.49 -23.66 6.61
N ASP A 158 8.87 -24.35 7.66
CA ASP A 158 8.77 -25.80 7.85
C ASP A 158 7.69 -26.51 7.01
N GLU A 159 8.01 -27.66 6.43
CA GLU A 159 7.09 -28.46 5.62
C GLU A 159 5.69 -28.53 6.23
N GLY A 160 4.69 -27.92 5.56
CA GLY A 160 3.28 -27.93 5.97
C GLY A 160 2.71 -26.64 6.54
N SER A 161 3.47 -25.52 6.53
CA SER A 161 3.02 -24.23 7.05
C SER A 161 2.97 -23.18 5.94
N ASN A 162 1.93 -23.18 5.13
CA ASN A 162 1.78 -22.24 4.01
C ASN A 162 0.66 -21.23 4.27
N ARG A 163 0.99 -19.95 4.28
CA ARG A 163 0.04 -18.87 4.49
C ARG A 163 -0.78 -18.55 3.24
N LEU A 164 -0.14 -18.52 2.08
CA LEU A 164 -0.76 -18.12 0.82
C LEU A 164 -0.93 -19.32 -0.12
N TRP A 165 -2.01 -19.27 -0.90
CA TRP A 165 -2.39 -20.33 -1.83
C TRP A 165 -2.79 -19.76 -3.18
N ILE A 166 -2.46 -20.47 -4.26
CA ILE A 166 -3.09 -20.27 -5.57
C ILE A 166 -4.42 -21.02 -5.58
N SER A 167 -5.46 -20.33 -6.00
CA SER A 167 -6.82 -20.86 -6.00
C SER A 167 -7.61 -20.47 -7.24
N THR A 168 -8.70 -21.17 -7.47
CA THR A 168 -9.78 -20.78 -8.40
C THR A 168 -11.07 -20.59 -7.66
N LEU A 169 -11.88 -19.61 -8.11
CA LEU A 169 -13.21 -19.32 -7.62
C LEU A 169 -14.25 -19.84 -8.60
N ASN A 170 -15.28 -20.49 -8.09
CA ASN A 170 -16.48 -20.83 -8.85
C ASN A 170 -17.66 -20.06 -8.28
N LEU A 171 -18.04 -18.97 -8.94
CA LEU A 171 -19.02 -18.01 -8.45
C LEU A 171 -20.31 -18.06 -9.29
N PRO A 172 -21.49 -17.89 -8.69
CA PRO A 172 -22.77 -17.86 -9.41
C PRO A 172 -23.00 -16.57 -10.21
N VAL A 173 -22.24 -15.50 -9.91
CA VAL A 173 -22.31 -14.19 -10.56
C VAL A 173 -20.88 -13.65 -10.76
N ASN A 174 -20.72 -12.49 -11.42
CA ASN A 174 -19.41 -11.87 -11.53
C ASN A 174 -18.82 -11.51 -10.16
N LEU A 175 -17.50 -11.41 -10.10
CA LEU A 175 -16.78 -11.24 -8.85
C LEU A 175 -17.24 -10.03 -8.03
N ASN A 176 -17.34 -8.85 -8.64
CA ASN A 176 -17.65 -7.62 -7.91
C ASN A 176 -19.05 -7.72 -7.27
N ASP A 177 -20.06 -8.18 -8.02
CA ASP A 177 -21.43 -8.38 -7.49
C ASP A 177 -21.45 -9.44 -6.38
N TYR A 178 -20.58 -10.45 -6.46
CA TYR A 178 -20.46 -11.47 -5.43
C TYR A 178 -19.82 -10.92 -4.16
N LEU A 179 -18.72 -10.18 -4.29
CA LEU A 179 -18.03 -9.56 -3.17
C LEU A 179 -18.87 -8.50 -2.47
N ASP A 180 -19.66 -7.72 -3.21
CA ASP A 180 -20.56 -6.71 -2.65
C ASP A 180 -21.66 -7.32 -1.78
N ARG A 181 -22.09 -8.56 -2.07
CA ARG A 181 -23.12 -9.25 -1.30
C ARG A 181 -22.59 -10.07 -0.13
N ASN A 182 -21.43 -10.69 -0.32
CA ASN A 182 -20.95 -11.75 0.58
C ASN A 182 -19.63 -11.40 1.26
N GLY A 183 -18.89 -10.42 0.75
CA GLY A 183 -17.60 -10.00 1.26
C GLY A 183 -17.66 -8.81 2.19
N SER A 184 -16.54 -8.54 2.82
CA SER A 184 -16.28 -7.33 3.59
C SER A 184 -14.84 -6.86 3.34
N PRO A 185 -14.51 -5.57 3.60
CA PRO A 185 -13.11 -5.14 3.60
C PRO A 185 -12.29 -5.97 4.59
N ILE A 186 -11.03 -6.22 4.24
CA ILE A 186 -10.08 -6.82 5.18
C ILE A 186 -9.92 -5.89 6.37
N ARG A 187 -9.96 -6.46 7.57
CA ARG A 187 -9.96 -5.74 8.83
C ARG A 187 -8.80 -6.20 9.70
N TYR A 188 -8.03 -5.26 10.16
CA TYR A 188 -6.92 -5.51 11.08
C TYR A 188 -7.40 -5.63 12.53
N ARG A 189 -6.59 -6.23 13.40
CA ARG A 189 -6.95 -6.53 14.80
C ARG A 189 -7.28 -5.28 15.61
N TYR A 190 -6.63 -4.15 15.34
CA TYR A 190 -6.89 -2.88 16.03
C TYR A 190 -8.22 -2.23 15.60
N VAL A 191 -8.78 -2.59 14.44
CA VAL A 191 -10.11 -2.14 14.00
C VAL A 191 -11.17 -3.05 14.59
N ARG A 192 -11.77 -2.63 15.70
CA ARG A 192 -12.68 -3.47 16.51
C ARG A 192 -14.04 -3.68 15.86
N GLU A 193 -14.53 -2.71 15.10
CA GLU A 193 -15.84 -2.76 14.46
C GLU A 193 -15.70 -2.95 12.95
N SER A 194 -16.71 -3.54 12.33
CA SER A 194 -16.78 -3.68 10.88
C SER A 194 -17.33 -2.39 10.28
N TRP A 195 -16.56 -1.76 9.40
CA TRP A 195 -16.96 -0.54 8.69
C TRP A 195 -17.35 -0.86 7.26
N PRO A 196 -18.37 -0.17 6.70
CA PRO A 196 -18.72 -0.29 5.28
C PRO A 196 -17.55 0.06 4.36
N ALA A 197 -17.51 -0.57 3.18
CA ALA A 197 -16.43 -0.41 2.20
C ALA A 197 -16.15 1.05 1.82
N VAL A 198 -17.15 1.93 1.88
CA VAL A 198 -16.99 3.37 1.58
C VAL A 198 -15.96 4.07 2.49
N TYR A 199 -15.74 3.56 3.70
CA TYR A 199 -14.72 4.08 4.60
C TYR A 199 -13.30 3.68 4.22
N TYR A 200 -13.17 2.62 3.40
CA TYR A 200 -11.90 2.12 2.88
C TYR A 200 -11.60 2.60 1.45
N GLN A 201 -12.42 3.50 0.89
CA GLN A 201 -12.20 4.03 -0.45
C GLN A 201 -11.56 5.42 -0.44
N THR A 202 -10.66 5.66 -1.41
CA THR A 202 -10.26 7.01 -1.78
C THR A 202 -11.33 7.67 -2.65
N VAL A 203 -11.40 9.01 -2.64
CA VAL A 203 -12.40 9.75 -3.45
C VAL A 203 -12.12 9.71 -4.96
N TYR A 204 -10.95 9.22 -5.35
CA TYR A 204 -10.50 9.12 -6.74
C TYR A 204 -10.30 7.67 -7.20
N ALA A 205 -10.82 6.68 -6.46
CA ALA A 205 -10.78 5.29 -6.90
C ALA A 205 -11.56 5.11 -8.21
N THR A 206 -10.94 4.47 -9.21
CA THR A 206 -11.51 4.26 -10.54
C THR A 206 -11.65 2.80 -10.93
N GLU A 207 -10.83 1.93 -10.37
CA GLU A 207 -10.79 0.50 -10.69
C GLU A 207 -10.59 -0.30 -9.40
N VAL A 208 -11.56 -1.16 -9.07
CA VAL A 208 -11.52 -2.00 -7.88
C VAL A 208 -10.59 -3.19 -8.13
N GLY A 209 -9.66 -3.46 -7.19
CA GLY A 209 -8.69 -4.55 -7.34
C GLY A 209 -7.70 -4.66 -6.18
N SER A 210 -7.67 -3.72 -5.24
CA SER A 210 -6.83 -3.79 -4.05
C SER A 210 -7.47 -4.60 -2.94
N ALA A 211 -6.74 -5.56 -2.37
CA ALA A 211 -7.15 -6.26 -1.15
C ALA A 211 -7.10 -5.32 0.06
N GLU A 212 -6.07 -4.49 0.14
CA GLU A 212 -5.88 -3.51 1.21
C GLU A 212 -6.09 -2.07 0.71
N MET A 213 -6.50 -1.18 1.59
CA MET A 213 -6.75 0.21 1.25
C MET A 213 -5.44 0.97 0.97
N PRO A 214 -5.34 1.75 -0.13
CA PRO A 214 -4.27 2.72 -0.31
C PRO A 214 -4.42 3.90 0.68
N SER A 215 -4.10 3.67 1.95
CA SER A 215 -4.49 4.50 3.10
C SER A 215 -3.99 5.94 3.05
N ALA A 216 -2.80 6.20 2.50
CA ALA A 216 -2.25 7.54 2.34
C ALA A 216 -3.16 8.49 1.54
N GLY A 217 -3.99 7.91 0.66
CA GLY A 217 -4.95 8.65 -0.16
C GLY A 217 -6.33 8.86 0.47
N ARG A 218 -6.60 8.19 1.59
CA ARG A 218 -7.95 8.19 2.17
C ARG A 218 -8.43 9.57 2.63
N ALA A 219 -7.53 10.40 3.14
CA ALA A 219 -7.87 11.70 3.70
C ALA A 219 -8.24 12.76 2.64
N PHE A 220 -8.02 12.49 1.35
CA PHE A 220 -8.42 13.42 0.31
C PHE A 220 -9.94 13.57 0.22
N THR A 221 -10.36 14.83 -0.08
CA THR A 221 -11.73 15.18 -0.44
C THR A 221 -11.75 15.80 -1.84
N PRO A 222 -12.88 15.78 -2.56
CA PRO A 222 -13.01 16.47 -3.85
C PRO A 222 -12.67 17.98 -3.74
N GLU A 223 -13.05 18.60 -2.63
CA GLU A 223 -12.78 20.01 -2.35
C GLU A 223 -11.28 20.28 -2.20
N LEU A 224 -10.56 19.38 -1.50
CA LEU A 224 -9.12 19.50 -1.33
C LEU A 224 -8.38 19.33 -2.67
N ILE A 225 -8.79 18.34 -3.49
CA ILE A 225 -8.24 18.16 -4.83
C ILE A 225 -8.48 19.40 -5.70
N THR A 226 -9.68 19.97 -5.65
CA THR A 226 -10.01 21.20 -6.38
C THR A 226 -9.11 22.36 -5.96
N ARG A 227 -8.85 22.52 -4.66
CA ARG A 227 -7.95 23.57 -4.13
C ARG A 227 -6.51 23.34 -4.61
N LEU A 228 -6.01 22.11 -4.59
CA LEU A 228 -4.68 21.75 -5.10
C LEU A 228 -4.53 22.14 -6.58
N VAL A 229 -5.49 21.74 -7.41
CA VAL A 229 -5.50 22.05 -8.85
C VAL A 229 -5.59 23.56 -9.07
N ALA A 230 -6.45 24.28 -8.33
CA ALA A 230 -6.57 25.73 -8.41
C ALA A 230 -5.27 26.46 -8.01
N ASN A 231 -4.47 25.86 -7.11
CA ASN A 231 -3.15 26.39 -6.72
C ASN A 231 -2.02 25.98 -7.71
N GLY A 232 -2.36 25.34 -8.83
CA GLY A 232 -1.39 24.96 -9.86
C GLY A 232 -0.65 23.65 -9.58
N VAL A 233 -1.09 22.84 -8.61
CA VAL A 233 -0.59 21.49 -8.39
C VAL A 233 -1.25 20.56 -9.40
N ARG A 234 -0.45 19.74 -10.08
CA ARG A 234 -0.95 18.72 -11.00
C ARG A 234 -1.22 17.43 -10.23
N VAL A 235 -2.42 16.87 -10.36
CA VAL A 235 -2.77 15.57 -9.79
C VAL A 235 -2.89 14.56 -10.92
N VAL A 236 -2.09 13.48 -10.88
CA VAL A 236 -2.04 12.45 -11.93
C VAL A 236 -2.22 11.04 -11.34
N PRO A 237 -2.97 10.15 -12.04
CA PRO A 237 -3.28 8.83 -11.53
C PRO A 237 -2.27 7.77 -11.97
N LEU A 238 -2.13 6.74 -11.18
CA LEU A 238 -1.68 5.41 -11.60
C LEU A 238 -2.53 4.34 -10.90
N ILE A 239 -2.34 3.08 -11.25
CA ILE A 239 -2.91 1.94 -10.57
C ILE A 239 -1.78 1.08 -10.01
N LEU A 240 -1.92 0.64 -8.77
CA LEU A 240 -1.28 -0.52 -8.20
C LEU A 240 -2.30 -1.21 -7.30
N HIS A 241 -2.64 -2.45 -7.64
CA HIS A 241 -3.54 -3.27 -6.83
C HIS A 241 -2.75 -3.94 -5.72
N THR A 242 -3.02 -3.55 -4.48
CA THR A 242 -2.33 -4.11 -3.30
C THR A 242 -2.85 -5.50 -2.95
N GLY A 243 -1.95 -6.41 -2.63
CA GLY A 243 -2.27 -7.70 -2.03
C GLY A 243 -2.39 -7.63 -0.50
N VAL A 244 -2.29 -8.78 0.18
CA VAL A 244 -2.34 -8.94 1.65
C VAL A 244 -0.93 -9.02 2.26
N ALA A 245 0.01 -8.22 1.79
CA ALA A 245 1.42 -8.34 2.16
C ALA A 245 1.75 -7.79 3.55
N SER A 246 0.94 -6.88 4.07
CA SER A 246 1.28 -6.06 5.25
C SER A 246 1.07 -6.76 6.59
N LEU A 247 0.61 -8.01 6.60
CA LEU A 247 0.17 -8.66 7.84
C LEU A 247 1.29 -9.37 8.61
N GLU A 248 2.48 -9.50 8.00
CA GLU A 248 3.61 -10.17 8.62
C GLU A 248 4.84 -9.25 8.51
N ASP A 249 5.38 -8.86 9.65
CA ASP A 249 6.43 -7.81 9.79
C ASP A 249 7.72 -8.03 8.98
N ASP A 250 7.96 -9.25 8.50
CA ASP A 250 9.23 -9.67 7.90
C ASP A 250 9.10 -10.11 6.44
N GLU A 251 7.92 -10.05 5.82
CA GLU A 251 7.73 -10.50 4.44
C GLU A 251 7.91 -9.36 3.43
N PRO A 252 8.77 -9.53 2.40
CA PRO A 252 8.82 -8.58 1.29
C PRO A 252 7.48 -8.61 0.55
N PRO A 253 7.09 -7.48 -0.08
CA PRO A 253 5.85 -7.42 -0.83
C PRO A 253 5.84 -8.45 -1.96
N TYR A 254 4.65 -9.02 -2.24
CA TYR A 254 4.41 -9.90 -3.38
C TYR A 254 4.35 -9.10 -4.69
N GLU A 255 4.25 -9.83 -5.80
CA GLU A 255 3.96 -9.25 -7.09
C GLU A 255 2.59 -8.59 -7.06
N GLU A 256 2.56 -7.33 -7.43
CA GLU A 256 1.34 -6.55 -7.50
C GLU A 256 1.17 -5.96 -8.90
N PHE A 257 -0.05 -6.04 -9.41
CA PHE A 257 -0.36 -5.46 -10.72
C PHE A 257 -0.27 -3.94 -10.67
N TYR A 258 0.45 -3.35 -11.62
CA TYR A 258 0.53 -1.90 -11.77
C TYR A 258 0.20 -1.45 -13.18
N ARG A 259 -0.22 -0.19 -13.31
CA ARG A 259 -0.37 0.53 -14.56
C ARG A 259 0.01 1.99 -14.38
N VAL A 260 1.01 2.46 -15.14
CA VAL A 260 1.41 3.87 -15.23
C VAL A 260 0.99 4.39 -16.61
N PRO A 261 -0.04 5.26 -16.69
CA PRO A 261 -0.52 5.81 -17.96
C PRO A 261 0.53 6.69 -18.67
N PRO A 262 0.49 6.79 -20.01
CA PRO A 262 1.38 7.69 -20.77
C PRO A 262 1.33 9.15 -20.31
N GLU A 263 0.14 9.64 -19.96
CA GLU A 263 -0.09 11.01 -19.51
C GLU A 263 0.57 11.26 -18.14
N THR A 264 0.56 10.25 -17.26
CA THR A 264 1.22 10.30 -15.95
C THR A 264 2.73 10.32 -16.10
N ALA A 265 3.30 9.44 -16.93
CA ALA A 265 4.74 9.42 -17.19
C ALA A 265 5.20 10.76 -17.82
N ALA A 266 4.46 11.28 -18.82
CA ALA A 266 4.75 12.57 -19.43
C ALA A 266 4.69 13.74 -18.43
N ALA A 267 3.71 13.73 -17.52
CA ALA A 267 3.57 14.76 -16.49
C ALA A 267 4.73 14.76 -15.50
N ILE A 268 5.19 13.57 -15.08
CA ILE A 268 6.34 13.38 -14.19
C ILE A 268 7.61 13.92 -14.85
N ASN A 269 7.89 13.51 -16.09
CA ASN A 269 9.06 13.96 -16.84
C ASN A 269 9.06 15.48 -17.08
N ALA A 270 7.88 16.05 -17.36
CA ALA A 270 7.73 17.50 -17.50
C ALA A 270 7.98 18.25 -16.19
N ALA A 271 7.50 17.74 -15.05
CA ALA A 271 7.77 18.32 -13.73
C ALA A 271 9.28 18.35 -13.45
N ARG A 272 9.97 17.23 -13.67
CA ARG A 272 11.43 17.14 -13.50
C ARG A 272 12.20 18.12 -14.38
N THR A 273 11.84 18.19 -15.66
CA THR A 273 12.45 19.15 -16.61
C THR A 273 12.25 20.60 -16.17
N ALA A 274 11.13 20.90 -15.52
CA ALA A 274 10.83 22.23 -14.99
C ALA A 274 11.45 22.50 -13.60
N GLY A 275 12.14 21.53 -13.00
CA GLY A 275 12.66 21.62 -11.62
C GLY A 275 11.57 21.65 -10.54
N SER A 276 10.36 21.18 -10.88
CA SER A 276 9.25 21.01 -9.95
C SER A 276 9.29 19.63 -9.29
N ARG A 277 8.67 19.50 -8.10
CA ARG A 277 8.70 18.25 -7.33
C ARG A 277 7.68 17.24 -7.85
N VAL A 278 8.06 15.97 -7.81
CA VAL A 278 7.18 14.82 -7.93
C VAL A 278 6.90 14.28 -6.53
N VAL A 279 5.65 14.29 -6.12
CA VAL A 279 5.22 13.89 -4.77
C VAL A 279 4.37 12.63 -4.86
N ALA A 280 4.85 11.54 -4.28
CA ALA A 280 4.08 10.28 -4.20
C ALA A 280 3.04 10.32 -3.08
N VAL A 281 1.85 9.82 -3.34
CA VAL A 281 0.83 9.53 -2.32
C VAL A 281 0.80 8.03 -2.03
N GLY A 282 1.53 7.62 -0.99
CA GLY A 282 1.67 6.24 -0.55
C GLY A 282 2.85 5.49 -1.16
N THR A 283 3.26 4.45 -0.45
CA THR A 283 4.37 3.55 -0.82
C THR A 283 4.10 2.81 -2.13
N THR A 284 2.83 2.50 -2.41
CA THR A 284 2.40 1.84 -3.65
C THR A 284 2.72 2.66 -4.88
N VAL A 285 2.58 3.99 -4.81
CA VAL A 285 2.95 4.90 -5.91
C VAL A 285 4.44 4.83 -6.20
N VAL A 286 5.27 4.85 -5.17
CA VAL A 286 6.74 4.74 -5.32
C VAL A 286 7.11 3.42 -5.99
N ARG A 287 6.54 2.29 -5.56
CA ARG A 287 6.82 0.97 -6.15
C ARG A 287 6.44 0.92 -7.63
N ALA A 288 5.26 1.38 -8.00
CA ALA A 288 4.82 1.43 -9.39
C ALA A 288 5.74 2.30 -10.25
N LEU A 289 6.10 3.49 -9.78
CA LEU A 289 6.97 4.41 -10.51
C LEU A 289 8.41 3.88 -10.62
N GLU A 290 8.99 3.33 -9.55
CA GLU A 290 10.35 2.76 -9.58
C GLU A 290 10.46 1.55 -10.53
N THR A 291 9.35 0.87 -10.83
CA THR A 291 9.30 -0.22 -11.81
C THR A 291 9.54 0.27 -13.23
N VAL A 292 9.10 1.49 -13.55
CA VAL A 292 9.12 2.06 -14.91
C VAL A 292 10.05 3.27 -15.05
N THR A 293 10.85 3.59 -14.01
CA THR A 293 11.78 4.73 -14.05
C THR A 293 13.21 4.23 -14.28
N GLU A 294 13.86 4.74 -15.32
CA GLU A 294 15.24 4.42 -15.66
C GLU A 294 16.25 5.06 -14.68
N ARG A 295 17.53 4.70 -14.84
CA ARG A 295 18.61 5.20 -13.97
C ARG A 295 18.82 6.70 -14.08
N ASP A 296 18.48 7.31 -15.19
CA ASP A 296 18.58 8.76 -15.42
C ASP A 296 17.36 9.54 -14.89
N GLY A 297 16.39 8.84 -14.28
CA GLY A 297 15.16 9.41 -13.74
C GLY A 297 14.02 9.55 -14.77
N THR A 298 14.21 9.11 -16.00
CA THR A 298 13.14 9.13 -17.02
C THR A 298 12.09 8.08 -16.68
N THR A 299 10.85 8.50 -16.51
CA THR A 299 9.69 7.63 -16.23
C THR A 299 8.98 7.28 -17.55
N HIS A 300 8.72 5.98 -17.74
CA HIS A 300 8.00 5.46 -18.91
C HIS A 300 6.58 5.03 -18.54
N PRO A 301 5.64 5.03 -19.51
CA PRO A 301 4.38 4.33 -19.30
C PRO A 301 4.64 2.82 -19.27
N GLY A 302 3.82 2.11 -18.50
CA GLY A 302 3.95 0.65 -18.41
C GLY A 302 2.79 0.02 -17.66
N GLU A 303 2.57 -1.25 -17.93
CA GLU A 303 1.59 -2.10 -17.26
C GLU A 303 2.18 -3.49 -17.08
N GLY A 304 1.95 -4.08 -15.92
CA GLY A 304 2.45 -5.41 -15.62
C GLY A 304 2.47 -5.70 -14.12
N TRP A 305 3.44 -6.49 -13.70
CA TRP A 305 3.62 -6.91 -12.30
C TRP A 305 4.89 -6.29 -11.73
N THR A 306 4.79 -5.71 -10.55
CA THR A 306 5.95 -5.15 -9.85
C THR A 306 6.36 -6.06 -8.69
N GLU A 307 7.64 -6.41 -8.70
CA GLU A 307 8.32 -7.12 -7.61
C GLU A 307 9.28 -6.16 -6.85
N VAL A 308 9.17 -4.88 -7.14
CA VAL A 308 10.10 -3.90 -6.60
C VAL A 308 9.99 -3.85 -5.09
N PHE A 309 11.08 -4.26 -4.43
CA PHE A 309 11.34 -4.07 -3.03
C PHE A 309 12.36 -2.96 -2.86
N ILE A 310 12.05 -1.97 -2.03
CA ILE A 310 12.87 -0.77 -1.86
C ILE A 310 13.51 -0.81 -0.48
N THR A 311 14.85 -0.81 -0.48
CA THR A 311 15.70 -0.73 0.71
C THR A 311 16.61 0.50 0.64
N PRO A 312 17.25 0.91 1.73
CA PRO A 312 18.15 2.06 1.73
C PRO A 312 19.29 1.99 0.70
N GLU A 313 19.72 0.78 0.30
CA GLU A 313 20.76 0.58 -0.72
C GLU A 313 20.26 0.87 -2.14
N ARG A 314 18.94 0.89 -2.33
CA ARG A 314 18.29 1.22 -3.59
C ARG A 314 17.88 2.69 -3.61
N SER A 315 18.58 3.52 -4.38
CA SER A 315 18.17 4.92 -4.59
C SER A 315 16.80 5.00 -5.25
N ILE A 316 15.91 5.83 -4.70
CA ILE A 316 14.65 6.23 -5.32
C ILE A 316 14.93 7.32 -6.34
N ARG A 317 14.40 7.16 -7.55
CA ARG A 317 14.66 8.07 -8.68
C ARG A 317 13.39 8.71 -9.21
N SER A 318 12.25 8.13 -8.88
CA SER A 318 10.96 8.51 -9.46
C SER A 318 10.29 9.69 -8.77
N VAL A 319 10.61 9.95 -7.50
CA VAL A 319 9.94 10.96 -6.68
C VAL A 319 10.92 11.76 -5.82
N ASP A 320 10.53 12.98 -5.47
CA ASP A 320 11.32 13.91 -4.65
C ASP A 320 10.75 14.04 -3.22
N ALA A 321 9.49 13.68 -3.04
CA ALA A 321 8.76 13.82 -1.79
C ALA A 321 7.68 12.74 -1.67
N MET A 322 7.19 12.52 -0.45
CA MET A 322 6.19 11.49 -0.19
C MET A 322 5.21 11.92 0.90
N LEU A 323 3.93 11.68 0.60
CA LEU A 323 2.84 11.69 1.58
C LEU A 323 2.51 10.23 1.92
N THR A 324 2.55 9.87 3.20
CA THR A 324 2.31 8.49 3.66
C THR A 324 1.56 8.46 4.98
N GLY A 325 1.07 7.30 5.41
CA GLY A 325 0.64 7.06 6.78
C GLY A 325 1.84 7.00 7.74
N LEU A 326 1.55 6.79 9.03
CA LEU A 326 2.57 6.44 10.02
C LEU A 326 2.66 4.90 10.08
N HIS A 327 3.87 4.37 9.98
CA HIS A 327 4.13 2.94 9.86
C HIS A 327 4.64 2.34 11.17
N GLU A 328 4.39 1.05 11.36
CA GLU A 328 4.83 0.30 12.52
C GLU A 328 6.37 0.20 12.60
N PRO A 329 6.92 -0.01 13.80
CA PRO A 329 8.35 -0.23 13.96
C PRO A 329 8.81 -1.46 13.16
N ARG A 330 9.97 -1.34 12.50
CA ARG A 330 10.61 -2.39 11.68
C ARG A 330 9.87 -2.75 10.37
N SER A 331 8.80 -2.07 10.01
CA SER A 331 8.10 -2.39 8.77
C SER A 331 8.96 -2.12 7.52
N THR A 332 8.68 -2.85 6.44
CA THR A 332 9.32 -2.64 5.13
C THR A 332 9.01 -1.25 4.55
N HIS A 333 7.93 -0.62 4.99
CA HIS A 333 7.60 0.75 4.63
C HIS A 333 8.61 1.76 5.15
N LEU A 334 9.15 1.55 6.36
CA LEU A 334 10.19 2.42 6.93
C LEU A 334 11.48 2.34 6.12
N LEU A 335 11.84 1.17 5.57
CA LEU A 335 12.98 1.04 4.66
C LEU A 335 12.83 1.91 3.41
N MET A 336 11.62 2.00 2.87
CA MET A 336 11.33 2.88 1.74
C MET A 336 11.46 4.36 2.11
N LEU A 337 11.02 4.76 3.31
CA LEU A 337 11.23 6.13 3.79
C LEU A 337 12.72 6.45 3.95
N GLU A 338 13.50 5.53 4.49
CA GLU A 338 14.96 5.66 4.58
C GLU A 338 15.60 5.78 3.19
N ALA A 339 15.16 4.97 2.22
CA ALA A 339 15.62 5.05 0.84
C ALA A 339 15.28 6.41 0.19
N LEU A 340 14.08 6.94 0.43
CA LEU A 340 13.65 8.25 -0.06
C LEU A 340 14.57 9.36 0.49
N ILE A 341 14.77 9.36 1.81
CA ILE A 341 15.60 10.36 2.49
C ILE A 341 17.06 10.27 1.99
N GLY A 342 17.60 9.05 1.90
CA GLY A 342 18.95 8.81 1.40
C GLY A 342 19.14 9.20 -0.07
N SER A 343 18.09 9.16 -0.87
CA SER A 343 18.12 9.55 -2.29
C SER A 343 18.05 11.06 -2.51
N ALA A 344 17.59 11.82 -1.52
CA ALA A 344 17.52 13.27 -1.56
C ALA A 344 18.92 13.94 -1.45
N SER A 345 20.00 13.22 -1.82
CA SER A 345 21.41 13.60 -1.63
C SER A 345 21.87 14.87 -2.38
N GLU A 346 21.06 15.42 -3.27
CA GLU A 346 21.27 16.76 -3.82
C GLU A 346 21.03 17.88 -2.77
N TYR A 347 20.36 17.54 -1.66
CA TYR A 347 20.14 18.42 -0.52
C TYR A 347 21.07 17.97 0.61
N PRO A 348 21.83 18.89 1.24
CA PRO A 348 22.54 18.55 2.45
C PRO A 348 21.49 18.12 3.49
N LEU A 349 21.54 16.86 3.93
CA LEU A 349 20.75 16.42 5.08
C LEU A 349 21.29 17.13 6.32
N ALA A 350 20.41 17.63 7.18
CA ALA A 350 20.81 18.23 8.44
C ALA A 350 21.46 17.20 9.38
N THR A 351 20.93 15.97 9.33
CA THR A 351 21.40 14.82 10.12
C THR A 351 21.48 13.56 9.26
N SER A 352 21.74 12.41 9.87
CA SER A 352 21.65 11.13 9.14
C SER A 352 20.20 10.78 8.78
N VAL A 353 20.04 9.89 7.80
CA VAL A 353 18.72 9.38 7.37
C VAL A 353 17.91 8.83 8.55
N THR A 354 18.55 8.04 9.40
CA THR A 354 17.92 7.44 10.59
C THR A 354 17.53 8.50 11.61
N ASP A 355 18.40 9.47 11.88
CA ASP A 355 18.14 10.54 12.85
C ASP A 355 16.93 11.40 12.43
N HIS A 356 16.76 11.69 11.12
CA HIS A 356 15.61 12.42 10.61
C HIS A 356 14.29 11.70 10.94
N LEU A 357 14.23 10.39 10.66
CA LEU A 357 13.02 9.60 10.98
C LEU A 357 12.81 9.47 12.48
N GLU A 358 13.87 9.31 13.28
CA GLU A 358 13.78 9.27 14.74
C GLU A 358 13.17 10.57 15.29
N VAL A 359 13.60 11.73 14.82
CA VAL A 359 13.06 13.03 15.20
C VAL A 359 11.57 13.12 14.83
N ALA A 360 11.22 12.78 13.60
CA ALA A 360 9.84 12.86 13.13
C ALA A 360 8.92 11.91 13.90
N TYR A 361 9.31 10.65 14.07
CA TYR A 361 8.50 9.64 14.76
C TYR A 361 8.43 9.88 16.27
N ALA A 362 9.49 10.39 16.91
CA ALA A 362 9.47 10.81 18.30
C ALA A 362 8.46 11.96 18.53
N GLU A 363 8.42 12.95 17.63
CA GLU A 363 7.42 14.03 17.70
C GLU A 363 6.00 13.52 17.46
N ALA A 364 5.81 12.55 16.54
CA ALA A 364 4.50 11.93 16.30
C ALA A 364 3.99 11.20 17.57
N LEU A 365 4.83 10.37 18.19
CA LEU A 365 4.52 9.65 19.45
C LEU A 365 4.21 10.62 20.58
N LYS A 366 5.08 11.60 20.82
CA LYS A 366 4.93 12.61 21.86
C LYS A 366 3.62 13.41 21.76
N ARG A 367 3.16 13.66 20.55
CA ARG A 367 1.92 14.39 20.27
C ARG A 367 0.71 13.49 20.13
N GLY A 368 0.87 12.18 20.26
CA GLY A 368 -0.20 11.21 20.18
C GLY A 368 -0.84 11.15 18.80
N TYR A 369 -0.04 11.23 17.72
CA TYR A 369 -0.53 10.95 16.37
C TYR A 369 -1.10 9.55 16.30
N LEU A 370 -2.06 9.32 15.41
CA LEU A 370 -2.68 8.02 15.22
C LEU A 370 -2.07 7.30 14.01
N TRP A 371 -1.84 6.00 14.18
CA TRP A 371 -1.24 5.11 13.18
C TRP A 371 -2.30 4.40 12.34
N HIS A 372 -1.84 3.78 11.24
CA HIS A 372 -2.60 2.88 10.35
C HIS A 372 -3.60 3.58 9.42
N GLU A 373 -4.55 2.80 8.85
CA GLU A 373 -5.40 3.20 7.74
C GLU A 373 -6.32 4.38 8.03
N PHE A 374 -6.77 4.51 9.26
CA PHE A 374 -7.65 5.59 9.72
C PHE A 374 -6.91 6.66 10.50
N GLY A 375 -5.59 6.57 10.51
CA GLY A 375 -4.70 7.42 11.27
C GLY A 375 -4.41 8.77 10.62
N ASP A 376 -3.37 9.37 11.15
CA ASP A 376 -2.80 10.65 10.70
C ASP A 376 -1.75 10.42 9.60
N LEU A 377 -1.29 11.48 8.97
CA LEU A 377 -0.41 11.42 7.81
C LEU A 377 0.91 12.16 8.03
N HIS A 378 1.92 11.71 7.30
CA HIS A 378 3.26 12.29 7.27
C HIS A 378 3.62 12.70 5.83
N LEU A 379 3.98 13.96 5.64
CA LEU A 379 4.53 14.51 4.41
C LEU A 379 6.02 14.77 4.59
N ILE A 380 6.84 14.09 3.81
CA ILE A 380 8.31 14.25 3.79
C ILE A 380 8.67 15.10 2.59
N LEU A 381 9.31 16.25 2.83
CA LEU A 381 9.69 17.23 1.82
C LEU A 381 11.21 17.48 1.81
N PRO A 382 11.81 17.71 0.63
CA PRO A 382 13.26 17.93 0.51
C PRO A 382 13.74 19.29 1.05
N GLY A 383 12.87 20.14 1.59
CA GLY A 383 13.25 21.45 2.10
C GLY A 383 13.02 22.63 1.12
N HIS A 384 13.41 23.83 1.51
CA HIS A 384 13.24 25.03 0.70
C HIS A 384 14.42 25.22 -0.27
N ARG A 385 14.22 25.03 -1.58
CA ARG A 385 15.03 25.80 -2.54
C ARG A 385 14.53 27.24 -2.47
N GLU A 386 15.34 28.18 -1.97
CA GLU A 386 15.15 29.57 -2.32
C GLU A 386 15.25 29.65 -3.85
N ALA A 387 14.22 30.21 -4.50
CA ALA A 387 14.28 30.49 -5.93
C ALA A 387 15.44 31.45 -6.18
N GLN A 388 16.50 30.96 -6.85
CA GLN A 388 17.59 31.78 -7.33
C GLN A 388 17.13 32.67 -8.47
#